data_ccabfda24916bc7a1d032eacca0df2d7
#
_entry.id   ccabfda24916bc7a1d032eacca0df2d7
#
_cell.length_a   1.000
_cell.length_b   1.000
_cell.length_c   1.000
_cell.angle_alpha   90.00
_cell.angle_beta   90.00
_cell.angle_gamma   90.00
#
_symmetry.space_group_name_H-M   'P 1'
#
loop_
_entity.id
_entity.type
_entity.pdbx_description
1 polymer ?
#
loop_
_entity_poly.entity_id
_entity_poly.type
_entity_poly.pdbx_seq_one_letter_code
_entity_poly.pdbx_strand_id
1 'polypeptide(L)' 'MKPVKTRPLGRFIVMDPQICHGKPTFLGTRIMVEQVLKQVASGTDWDAIVAEWRGRVSKEAIAEAVALACQSFVEKQPA' A
#
# COMPACT_ATOMS: atom_id res chain seq x y z
N MET A 1 5.14 27.22 -11.36
CA MET A 1 5.26 25.76 -11.46
C MET A 1 4.33 25.07 -10.46
N LYS A 2 3.59 24.10 -10.92
CA LYS A 2 2.65 23.41 -10.04
C LYS A 2 3.40 22.42 -9.15
N PRO A 3 3.10 22.39 -7.86
CA PRO A 3 3.68 21.38 -7.00
C PRO A 3 3.18 20.00 -7.40
N VAL A 4 4.03 19.00 -7.21
CA VAL A 4 3.64 17.62 -7.41
C VAL A 4 2.67 17.25 -6.31
N LYS A 5 1.54 16.70 -6.68
CA LYS A 5 0.52 16.36 -5.69
C LYS A 5 0.64 14.91 -5.27
N THR A 6 0.85 14.72 -3.99
CA THR A 6 0.74 13.42 -3.36
C THR A 6 -0.74 13.19 -3.09
N ARG A 7 -1.26 12.06 -3.53
CA ARG A 7 -2.68 11.73 -3.34
C ARG A 7 -2.80 10.66 -2.27
N PRO A 8 -3.33 11.02 -1.09
CA PRO A 8 -3.55 9.99 -0.07
C PRO A 8 -4.67 9.05 -0.49
N LEU A 9 -4.43 7.76 -0.34
CA LEU A 9 -5.46 6.75 -0.56
C LEU A 9 -6.04 6.27 0.77
N GLY A 10 -5.35 6.58 1.87
CA GLY A 10 -5.77 6.23 3.21
C GLY A 10 -4.82 6.89 4.19
N ARG A 11 -4.79 6.39 5.42
CA ARG A 11 -3.89 6.93 6.44
C ARG A 11 -2.44 6.62 6.17
N PHE A 12 -2.17 5.45 5.61
CA PHE A 12 -0.81 4.94 5.47
C PHE A 12 -0.38 4.79 4.01
N ILE A 13 -1.25 5.04 3.07
CA ILE A 13 -0.98 4.76 1.65
C ILE A 13 -1.19 6.01 0.83
N VAL A 14 -0.22 6.28 -0.05
CA VAL A 14 -0.25 7.46 -0.90
C VAL A 14 0.15 7.10 -2.32
N MET A 15 -0.22 7.94 -3.26
CA MET A 15 0.29 7.90 -4.63
C MET A 15 1.02 9.20 -4.88
N ASP A 16 2.31 9.10 -5.18
CA ASP A 16 3.14 10.26 -5.47
C ASP A 16 3.78 10.02 -6.83
N PRO A 17 3.49 10.89 -7.83
CA PRO A 17 4.02 10.66 -9.19
C PRO A 17 5.54 10.57 -9.25
N GLN A 18 6.23 11.12 -8.26
CA GLN A 18 7.69 11.10 -8.25
C GLN A 18 8.26 9.90 -7.50
N ILE A 19 7.41 9.07 -6.92
CA ILE A 19 7.85 7.90 -6.18
C ILE A 19 7.26 6.66 -6.85
N CYS A 20 8.14 5.74 -7.29
CA CYS A 20 7.73 4.49 -7.89
C CYS A 20 6.74 4.68 -9.04
N HIS A 21 6.95 5.73 -9.85
CA HIS A 21 6.12 6.02 -11.03
C HIS A 21 4.64 6.22 -10.67
N GLY A 22 4.37 6.72 -9.49
CA GLY A 22 2.99 7.01 -9.09
C GLY A 22 2.23 5.81 -8.57
N LYS A 23 2.87 4.65 -8.42
CA LYS A 23 2.21 3.49 -7.84
C LYS A 23 1.97 3.71 -6.36
N PRO A 24 0.93 3.10 -5.80
CA PRO A 24 0.68 3.24 -4.36
C PRO A 24 1.86 2.76 -3.53
N THR A 25 2.28 3.59 -2.59
CA THR A 25 3.35 3.26 -1.66
C THR A 25 2.88 3.56 -0.24
N PHE A 26 3.60 3.00 0.74
CA PHE A 26 3.34 3.36 2.12
C PHE A 26 3.97 4.71 2.41
N LEU A 27 3.22 5.56 3.11
CA LEU A 27 3.61 6.94 3.38
C LEU A 27 5.01 7.00 4.00
N GLY A 28 5.85 7.85 3.44
CA GLY A 28 7.21 8.03 3.94
C GLY A 28 8.19 6.96 3.50
N THR A 29 7.78 6.08 2.60
CA THR A 29 8.65 5.00 2.12
C THR A 29 8.59 4.92 0.60
N ARG A 30 9.45 4.08 0.03
CA ARG A 30 9.36 3.68 -1.38
C ARG A 30 8.88 2.24 -1.49
N ILE A 31 8.26 1.73 -0.43
CA ILE A 31 7.74 0.36 -0.42
C ILE A 31 6.37 0.38 -1.11
N MET A 32 6.28 -0.34 -2.22
CA MET A 32 5.02 -0.38 -2.96
C MET A 32 4.03 -1.30 -2.27
N VAL A 33 2.78 -0.85 -2.24
CA VAL A 33 1.70 -1.63 -1.63
C VAL A 33 1.60 -3.01 -2.28
N GLU A 34 1.79 -3.08 -3.60
CA GLU A 34 1.71 -4.36 -4.30
C GLU A 34 2.74 -5.39 -3.79
N GLN A 35 3.91 -4.93 -3.33
CA GLN A 35 4.92 -5.84 -2.80
C GLN A 35 4.43 -6.51 -1.52
N VAL A 36 3.80 -5.72 -0.65
CA VAL A 36 3.26 -6.24 0.59
C VAL A 36 2.05 -7.14 0.33
N LEU A 37 1.18 -6.73 -0.60
CA LEU A 37 0.01 -7.55 -0.94
C LEU A 37 0.42 -8.90 -1.52
N LYS A 38 1.51 -8.95 -2.28
CA LYS A 38 2.03 -10.22 -2.79
C LYS A 38 2.50 -11.11 -1.65
N GLN A 39 3.10 -10.52 -0.61
CA GLN A 39 3.51 -11.29 0.56
C GLN A 39 2.30 -11.85 1.30
N VAL A 40 1.24 -11.04 1.43
CA VAL A 40 0.00 -11.50 2.04
C VAL A 40 -0.59 -12.64 1.23
N ALA A 41 -0.59 -12.49 -0.09
CA ALA A 41 -1.17 -13.50 -0.99
C ALA A 41 -0.40 -14.82 -0.92
N SER A 42 0.90 -14.76 -0.66
CA SER A 42 1.72 -15.98 -0.56
C SER A 42 1.62 -16.64 0.80
N GLY A 43 0.82 -16.08 1.71
CA GLY A 43 0.61 -16.68 3.02
C GLY A 43 1.62 -16.27 4.07
N THR A 44 2.43 -15.25 3.78
CA THR A 44 3.42 -14.77 4.75
C THR A 44 2.70 -14.15 5.95
N ASP A 45 3.12 -14.54 7.14
CA ASP A 45 2.56 -14.00 8.36
C ASP A 45 2.81 -12.50 8.44
N TRP A 46 1.82 -11.76 8.94
CA TRP A 46 1.91 -10.30 9.00
C TRP A 46 3.06 -9.83 9.90
N ASP A 47 3.35 -10.54 10.98
CA ASP A 47 4.49 -10.19 11.81
C ASP A 47 5.81 -10.35 11.04
N ALA A 48 5.89 -11.37 10.20
CA ALA A 48 7.06 -11.58 9.37
C ALA A 48 7.20 -10.48 8.32
N ILE A 49 6.08 -10.03 7.75
CA ILE A 49 6.10 -8.92 6.79
C ILE A 49 6.62 -7.65 7.45
N VAL A 50 6.10 -7.34 8.64
CA VAL A 50 6.56 -6.17 9.39
C VAL A 50 8.06 -6.25 9.66
N ALA A 51 8.54 -7.43 10.06
CA ALA A 51 9.96 -7.63 10.35
C ALA A 51 10.81 -7.47 9.09
N GLU A 52 10.32 -7.97 7.95
CA GLU A 52 11.07 -7.87 6.70
C GLU A 52 11.29 -6.42 6.28
N TRP A 53 10.30 -5.59 6.49
CA TRP A 53 10.38 -4.17 6.14
C TRP A 53 10.88 -3.33 7.31
N ARG A 54 11.42 -3.97 8.34
CA ARG A 54 12.06 -3.33 9.50
C ARG A 54 11.13 -2.32 10.19
N GLY A 55 9.87 -2.67 10.29
CA GLY A 55 8.89 -1.85 10.98
C GLY A 55 8.40 -0.65 10.20
N ARG A 56 8.86 -0.46 8.96
CA ARG A 56 8.39 0.66 8.15
C ARG A 56 6.95 0.48 7.68
N VAL A 57 6.48 -0.75 7.67
CA VAL A 57 5.11 -1.07 7.33
C VAL A 57 4.51 -1.73 8.56
N SER A 58 3.53 -1.06 9.17
CA SER A 58 2.89 -1.58 10.38
C SER A 58 1.78 -2.56 10.00
N LYS A 59 1.29 -3.30 10.99
CA LYS A 59 0.15 -4.18 10.76
C LYS A 59 -1.08 -3.38 10.34
N GLU A 60 -1.25 -2.19 10.92
CA GLU A 60 -2.35 -1.31 10.56
C GLU A 60 -2.25 -0.90 9.08
N ALA A 61 -1.03 -0.64 8.63
CA ALA A 61 -0.81 -0.29 7.23
C ALA A 61 -1.11 -1.47 6.32
N ILE A 62 -0.73 -2.68 6.71
CA ILE A 62 -1.06 -3.89 5.96
C ILE A 62 -2.57 -4.07 5.88
N ALA A 63 -3.26 -3.88 7.01
CA ALA A 63 -4.71 -4.01 7.06
C ALA A 63 -5.38 -3.00 6.13
N GLU A 64 -4.86 -1.77 6.09
CA GLU A 64 -5.39 -0.76 5.19
C GLU A 64 -5.18 -1.15 3.73
N ALA A 65 -4.00 -1.68 3.40
CA ALA A 65 -3.70 -2.12 2.05
C ALA A 65 -4.67 -3.22 1.60
N VAL A 66 -4.91 -4.18 2.49
CA VAL A 66 -5.85 -5.28 2.19
C VAL A 66 -7.27 -4.74 2.02
N ALA A 67 -7.67 -3.82 2.89
CA ALA A 67 -9.01 -3.24 2.81
C ALA A 67 -9.20 -2.45 1.52
N LEU A 68 -8.21 -1.66 1.13
CA LEU A 68 -8.29 -0.89 -0.11
C LEU A 68 -8.32 -1.81 -1.34
N ALA A 69 -7.55 -2.88 -1.33
CA ALA A 69 -7.56 -3.85 -2.41
C ALA A 69 -8.93 -4.51 -2.52
N CYS A 70 -9.49 -4.88 -1.40
CA CYS A 70 -10.80 -5.50 -1.35
C CYS A 70 -11.87 -4.55 -1.87
N GLN A 71 -11.83 -3.30 -1.44
CA GLN A 71 -12.78 -2.28 -1.88
C GLN A 71 -12.68 -2.04 -3.38
N SER A 72 -11.46 -1.94 -3.89
CA SER A 72 -11.23 -1.75 -5.32
C SER A 72 -11.81 -2.92 -6.12
N PHE A 73 -11.62 -4.13 -5.64
CA PHE A 73 -12.14 -5.31 -6.31
C PHE A 73 -13.66 -5.30 -6.35
N VAL A 74 -14.28 -4.97 -5.22
CA VAL A 74 -15.76 -4.91 -5.14
C VAL A 74 -16.30 -3.84 -6.07
N GLU A 75 -15.68 -2.66 -6.10
CA GLU A 75 -16.14 -1.55 -6.92
C GLU A 75 -16.03 -1.82 -8.40
N LYS A 76 -15.10 -2.67 -8.81
CA LYS A 76 -14.88 -2.99 -10.21
C LYS A 76 -15.71 -4.18 -10.69
N GLN A 77 -16.40 -4.85 -9.79
CA GLN A 77 -17.24 -5.98 -10.16
C GLN A 77 -18.52 -5.46 -10.83
N PRO A 78 -18.90 -6.02 -11.97
CA PRO A 78 -20.18 -5.66 -12.55
C PRO A 78 -21.31 -6.16 -11.64
N ALA A 79 -22.38 -5.39 -11.63
CA ALA A 79 -23.53 -5.73 -10.80
C ALA A 79 -24.16 -7.05 -11.24
#